data_ff060d434f23b8b086920b5116ab5845
#
_entry.id   ff060d434f23b8b086920b5116ab5845
#
_cell.length_a   1.000
_cell.length_b   1.000
_cell.length_c   1.000
_cell.angle_alpha   90.00
_cell.angle_beta   90.00
_cell.angle_gamma   90.00
#
_symmetry.space_group_name_H-M   'P 1'
#
loop_
_entity.id
_entity.type
_entity.pdbx_description
1 polymer ?
#
loop_
_entity_poly.entity_id
_entity_poly.type
_entity_poly.pdbx_seq_one_letter_code
_entity_poly.pdbx_strand_id
1 'polypeptide(L)'
;MTYHILLVSVPAWGHVRPLLALAVRLVLERDDIILTILVAPNMLDKSFSDLDLQLSKNGYHSAAKRIRLLTTLVLEPTDHLFSIFAKSAQAFPVVYKRLLASEVITCTAKGTVFEAVAPPVAIIMDFFAYGELQATRSITGTTIPVTAIVASGAGPMIQLFGPETVGGFGDVGARIDAEVARTGRDPIEVGEELFYAVKGNVVRVRGLPDMYDHESFPQKLTPLGPISTVARAGYNFLEDADGLILTTSKAYETSGSLRAMQDYRLEKGKATFAIGPTLPLQYASGAISNRGDDAVASFLADKLERFGEKSVLFMSFGTVMWPESLDYVEEVIECMIEKKLPFIFCYAFPAAELPEALIAKVEASGLGYLSKWAPQQYILTHPATGWYLTHCGWGGVTEALGAGVPMIAWPFMGDQPHNAAHLSENLKAAIELVEVRTGEHGLKPLRRNGRAAKGTRAAVHEEFLGVIEDIRGAKGAELRATVESLSGEYAKAWDEEGDAKLELQAFLKRFVLRE
;
A
#
# COMPACT_ATOMS: atom_id res chain seq x y z
N MET A 1 -17.25 29.88 6.32
CA MET A 1 -18.07 28.72 5.86
C MET A 1 -17.26 27.49 6.15
N THR A 2 -17.83 26.42 6.70
CA THR A 2 -17.09 25.19 7.01
C THR A 2 -17.37 24.15 5.93
N TYR A 3 -16.33 23.50 5.44
CA TYR A 3 -16.43 22.45 4.43
C TYR A 3 -16.33 21.08 5.08
N HIS A 4 -17.33 20.23 4.90
CA HIS A 4 -17.32 18.87 5.41
C HIS A 4 -16.93 17.90 4.29
N ILE A 5 -15.92 17.08 4.54
CA ILE A 5 -15.47 16.01 3.64
C ILE A 5 -15.68 14.66 4.32
N LEU A 6 -16.31 13.74 3.61
CA LEU A 6 -16.49 12.36 4.06
C LEU A 6 -15.36 11.50 3.49
N LEU A 7 -14.66 10.77 4.35
CA LEU A 7 -13.62 9.79 3.98
C LEU A 7 -14.12 8.39 4.30
N VAL A 8 -13.96 7.46 3.37
CA VAL A 8 -14.39 6.06 3.52
C VAL A 8 -13.22 5.13 3.23
N SER A 9 -12.89 4.28 4.19
CA SER A 9 -11.78 3.34 4.12
C SER A 9 -12.27 1.90 4.02
N VAL A 10 -11.42 1.01 3.48
CA VAL A 10 -11.60 -0.44 3.54
C VAL A 10 -10.82 -1.06 4.72
N PRO A 11 -11.15 -2.31 5.16
CA PRO A 11 -10.59 -2.92 6.37
C PRO A 11 -9.16 -3.49 6.18
N ALA A 12 -8.27 -2.72 5.58
CA ALA A 12 -6.88 -3.07 5.36
C ALA A 12 -5.95 -1.93 5.77
N TRP A 13 -4.96 -2.20 6.64
CA TRP A 13 -4.10 -1.15 7.19
C TRP A 13 -3.30 -0.40 6.13
N GLY A 14 -2.85 -1.08 5.08
CA GLY A 14 -2.19 -0.47 3.93
C GLY A 14 -3.03 0.56 3.17
N HIS A 15 -4.35 0.53 3.33
CA HIS A 15 -5.33 1.45 2.75
C HIS A 15 -5.76 2.54 3.74
N VAL A 16 -6.01 2.15 5.00
CA VAL A 16 -6.40 3.09 6.07
C VAL A 16 -5.32 4.14 6.31
N ARG A 17 -4.08 3.72 6.41
CA ARG A 17 -2.97 4.60 6.81
C ARG A 17 -2.70 5.76 5.83
N PRO A 18 -2.63 5.54 4.50
CA PRO A 18 -2.53 6.65 3.54
C PRO A 18 -3.71 7.61 3.60
N LEU A 19 -4.92 7.10 3.85
CA LEU A 19 -6.11 7.92 4.02
C LEU A 19 -6.02 8.80 5.27
N LEU A 20 -5.52 8.26 6.40
CA LEU A 20 -5.29 9.04 7.63
C LEU A 20 -4.20 10.11 7.43
N ALA A 21 -3.12 9.77 6.75
CA ALA A 21 -2.07 10.73 6.42
C ALA A 21 -2.60 11.87 5.54
N LEU A 22 -3.44 11.56 4.54
CA LEU A 22 -4.15 12.59 3.75
C LEU A 22 -5.09 13.42 4.62
N ALA A 23 -5.85 12.80 5.53
CA ALA A 23 -6.75 13.51 6.45
C ALA A 23 -6.00 14.51 7.33
N VAL A 24 -4.83 14.14 7.83
CA VAL A 24 -3.94 15.05 8.59
C VAL A 24 -3.54 16.25 7.73
N ARG A 25 -3.10 16.02 6.49
CA ARG A 25 -2.72 17.09 5.56
C ARG A 25 -3.90 18.03 5.24
N LEU A 26 -5.09 17.50 5.03
CA LEU A 26 -6.30 18.28 4.76
C LEU A 26 -6.65 19.24 5.91
N VAL A 27 -6.63 18.78 7.16
CA VAL A 27 -6.96 19.63 8.31
C VAL A 27 -5.84 20.59 8.69
N LEU A 28 -4.60 20.34 8.29
CA LEU A 28 -3.48 21.26 8.48
C LEU A 28 -3.42 22.32 7.37
N GLU A 29 -3.83 21.97 6.15
CA GLU A 29 -3.87 22.92 5.03
C GLU A 29 -4.93 23.99 5.22
N ARG A 30 -6.09 23.63 5.85
CA ARG A 30 -7.20 24.57 6.05
C ARG A 30 -7.87 24.35 7.40
N ASP A 31 -8.15 25.43 8.11
CA ASP A 31 -8.81 25.45 9.42
C ASP A 31 -10.34 25.39 9.35
N ASP A 32 -10.92 25.57 8.17
CA ASP A 32 -12.37 25.50 7.90
C ASP A 32 -12.84 24.14 7.33
N ILE A 33 -11.97 23.12 7.31
CA ILE A 33 -12.32 21.74 6.93
C ILE A 33 -12.67 20.91 8.17
N ILE A 34 -13.80 20.20 8.13
CA ILE A 34 -14.17 19.13 9.05
C ILE A 34 -14.19 17.81 8.28
N LEU A 35 -13.62 16.77 8.87
CA LEU A 35 -13.59 15.43 8.29
C LEU A 35 -14.45 14.46 9.11
N THR A 36 -15.24 13.64 8.41
CA THR A 36 -15.80 12.40 8.96
C THR A 36 -15.09 11.23 8.29
N ILE A 37 -14.47 10.36 9.07
CA ILE A 37 -13.72 9.21 8.57
C ILE A 37 -14.43 7.92 9.04
N LEU A 38 -14.89 7.13 8.08
CA LEU A 38 -15.49 5.81 8.33
C LEU A 38 -14.43 4.74 8.16
N VAL A 39 -14.20 3.97 9.21
CA VAL A 39 -13.29 2.81 9.22
C VAL A 39 -14.00 1.58 9.77
N ALA A 40 -13.50 0.39 9.45
CA ALA A 40 -13.98 -0.83 10.06
C ALA A 40 -13.61 -0.91 11.55
N PRO A 41 -14.40 -1.62 12.40
CA PRO A 41 -14.16 -1.69 13.85
C PRO A 41 -12.76 -2.18 14.22
N ASN A 42 -12.23 -3.17 13.51
CA ASN A 42 -10.90 -3.72 13.72
C ASN A 42 -9.74 -2.77 13.34
N MET A 43 -10.03 -1.66 12.65
CA MET A 43 -9.05 -0.61 12.31
C MET A 43 -9.16 0.61 13.24
N LEU A 44 -10.23 0.73 14.04
CA LEU A 44 -10.58 1.96 14.75
C LEU A 44 -9.51 2.39 15.77
N ASP A 45 -9.12 1.51 16.69
CA ASP A 45 -8.16 1.85 17.76
C ASP A 45 -6.77 2.20 17.20
N LYS A 46 -6.35 1.46 16.18
CA LYS A 46 -5.10 1.71 15.48
C LYS A 46 -5.12 3.05 14.76
N SER A 47 -6.26 3.41 14.17
CA SER A 47 -6.47 4.71 13.51
C SER A 47 -6.46 5.87 14.51
N PHE A 48 -7.11 5.73 15.67
CA PHE A 48 -7.04 6.73 16.75
C PHE A 48 -5.60 6.95 17.22
N SER A 49 -4.87 5.85 17.46
CA SER A 49 -3.47 5.93 17.89
C SER A 49 -2.58 6.62 16.86
N ASP A 50 -2.80 6.35 15.58
CA ASP A 50 -2.02 6.96 14.49
C ASP A 50 -2.30 8.47 14.35
N LEU A 51 -3.57 8.88 14.40
CA LEU A 51 -3.97 10.29 14.37
C LEU A 51 -3.46 11.07 15.59
N ASP A 52 -3.53 10.48 16.80
CA ASP A 52 -3.02 11.09 18.02
C ASP A 52 -1.51 11.34 17.93
N LEU A 53 -0.75 10.35 17.43
CA LEU A 53 0.68 10.50 17.18
C LEU A 53 0.99 11.63 16.20
N GLN A 54 0.21 11.75 15.13
CA GLN A 54 0.48 12.74 14.09
C GLN A 54 0.02 14.16 14.48
N LEU A 55 -1.05 14.30 15.24
CA LEU A 55 -1.67 15.58 15.54
C LEU A 55 -1.47 16.00 17.00
N SER A 56 -2.10 15.29 17.95
CA SER A 56 -2.17 15.74 19.35
C SER A 56 -0.80 15.79 20.00
N LYS A 57 0.02 14.76 19.82
CA LYS A 57 1.39 14.71 20.37
C LYS A 57 2.35 15.71 19.72
N ASN A 58 1.97 16.28 18.58
CA ASN A 58 2.74 17.35 17.92
C ASN A 58 2.14 18.74 18.11
N GLY A 59 1.19 18.89 19.03
CA GLY A 59 0.60 20.19 19.36
C GLY A 59 -0.53 20.66 18.45
N TYR A 60 -0.95 19.86 17.45
CA TYR A 60 -2.04 20.21 16.54
C TYR A 60 -3.43 19.88 17.09
N HIS A 61 -3.69 20.19 18.38
CA HIS A 61 -4.95 19.86 19.07
C HIS A 61 -6.19 20.44 18.39
N SER A 62 -6.08 21.64 17.83
CA SER A 62 -7.18 22.28 17.11
C SER A 62 -7.53 21.53 15.84
N ALA A 63 -6.54 21.06 15.09
CA ALA A 63 -6.73 20.25 13.89
C ALA A 63 -7.33 18.87 14.24
N ALA A 64 -6.86 18.23 15.31
CA ALA A 64 -7.38 16.95 15.76
C ALA A 64 -8.88 16.99 16.08
N LYS A 65 -9.39 18.08 16.66
CA LYS A 65 -10.83 18.25 16.97
C LYS A 65 -11.72 18.33 15.73
N ARG A 66 -11.17 18.58 14.57
CA ARG A 66 -11.90 18.64 13.30
C ARG A 66 -11.98 17.30 12.57
N ILE A 67 -11.40 16.24 13.14
CA ILE A 67 -11.47 14.87 12.63
C ILE A 67 -12.45 14.06 13.48
N ARG A 68 -13.50 13.56 12.86
CA ARG A 68 -14.53 12.69 13.42
C ARG A 68 -14.28 11.28 12.91
N LEU A 69 -13.51 10.49 13.66
CA LEU A 69 -13.18 9.10 13.32
C LEU A 69 -14.18 8.16 13.98
N LEU A 70 -14.87 7.33 13.21
CA LEU A 70 -15.89 6.43 13.72
C LEU A 70 -16.09 5.19 12.85
N THR A 71 -16.79 4.21 13.43
CA THR A 71 -17.37 3.08 12.72
C THR A 71 -18.87 3.03 12.95
N THR A 72 -19.62 2.55 11.95
CA THR A 72 -21.04 2.25 12.05
C THR A 72 -21.33 0.75 11.90
N LEU A 73 -20.27 -0.04 11.83
CA LEU A 73 -20.35 -1.50 11.69
C LEU A 73 -20.27 -2.19 13.03
N VAL A 74 -20.85 -3.40 13.06
CA VAL A 74 -20.63 -4.40 14.10
C VAL A 74 -20.07 -5.64 13.42
N LEU A 75 -18.94 -6.14 13.93
CA LEU A 75 -18.29 -7.34 13.39
C LEU A 75 -18.56 -8.53 14.30
N GLU A 76 -18.76 -9.69 13.65
CA GLU A 76 -18.85 -10.98 14.30
C GLU A 76 -17.47 -11.67 14.27
N PRO A 77 -17.20 -12.62 15.18
CA PRO A 77 -15.93 -13.33 15.21
C PRO A 77 -15.60 -14.12 13.93
N THR A 78 -16.61 -14.43 13.12
CA THR A 78 -16.50 -15.15 11.85
C THR A 78 -16.27 -14.24 10.64
N ASP A 79 -16.27 -12.92 10.85
CA ASP A 79 -16.10 -11.98 9.75
C ASP A 79 -14.67 -12.03 9.21
N HIS A 80 -14.57 -12.15 7.92
CA HIS A 80 -13.33 -12.09 7.15
C HIS A 80 -13.32 -10.87 6.20
N LEU A 81 -12.21 -10.61 5.56
CA LEU A 81 -12.01 -9.41 4.74
C LEU A 81 -13.19 -9.11 3.80
N PHE A 82 -13.60 -10.08 2.98
CA PHE A 82 -14.69 -9.89 2.00
C PHE A 82 -16.06 -9.72 2.64
N SER A 83 -16.34 -10.38 3.78
CA SER A 83 -17.60 -10.18 4.52
C SER A 83 -17.68 -8.77 5.12
N ILE A 84 -16.55 -8.22 5.57
CA ILE A 84 -16.49 -6.85 6.07
C ILE A 84 -16.72 -5.84 4.94
N PHE A 85 -16.20 -6.05 3.74
CA PHE A 85 -16.53 -5.24 2.57
C PHE A 85 -18.04 -5.22 2.30
N ALA A 86 -18.68 -6.40 2.26
CA ALA A 86 -20.11 -6.50 2.02
C ALA A 86 -20.93 -5.78 3.11
N LYS A 87 -20.58 -5.97 4.39
CA LYS A 87 -21.23 -5.28 5.52
C LYS A 87 -21.04 -3.76 5.45
N SER A 88 -19.87 -3.29 5.05
CA SER A 88 -19.58 -1.87 4.87
C SER A 88 -20.49 -1.26 3.80
N ALA A 89 -20.54 -1.87 2.63
CA ALA A 89 -21.41 -1.41 1.53
C ALA A 89 -22.90 -1.41 1.92
N GLN A 90 -23.37 -2.37 2.72
CA GLN A 90 -24.75 -2.42 3.23
C GLN A 90 -25.05 -1.34 4.27
N ALA A 91 -24.11 -1.05 5.18
CA ALA A 91 -24.32 -0.07 6.24
C ALA A 91 -24.13 1.38 5.78
N PHE A 92 -23.31 1.61 4.77
CA PHE A 92 -22.97 2.94 4.28
C PHE A 92 -24.18 3.82 3.90
N PRO A 93 -25.21 3.35 3.19
CA PRO A 93 -26.36 4.17 2.82
C PRO A 93 -27.07 4.81 4.02
N VAL A 94 -27.10 4.13 5.16
CA VAL A 94 -27.76 4.63 6.38
C VAL A 94 -26.98 5.80 6.96
N VAL A 95 -25.68 5.66 7.17
CA VAL A 95 -24.84 6.74 7.72
C VAL A 95 -24.75 7.90 6.74
N TYR A 96 -24.67 7.64 5.43
CA TYR A 96 -24.61 8.68 4.42
C TYR A 96 -25.87 9.55 4.40
N LYS A 97 -27.07 8.94 4.45
CA LYS A 97 -28.35 9.69 4.54
C LYS A 97 -28.42 10.56 5.80
N ARG A 98 -27.95 10.06 6.95
CA ARG A 98 -27.89 10.83 8.19
C ARG A 98 -26.95 12.02 8.10
N LEU A 99 -25.77 11.85 7.44
CA LEU A 99 -24.85 12.97 7.18
C LEU A 99 -25.47 14.03 6.26
N LEU A 100 -26.22 13.60 5.23
CA LEU A 100 -26.94 14.50 4.34
C LEU A 100 -28.06 15.29 5.05
N ALA A 101 -28.71 14.67 6.04
CA ALA A 101 -29.74 15.31 6.85
C ALA A 101 -29.17 16.16 8.01
N SER A 102 -27.85 16.28 8.12
CA SER A 102 -27.20 16.96 9.25
C SER A 102 -27.62 16.39 10.61
N GLU A 103 -27.67 15.06 10.74
CA GLU A 103 -28.05 14.37 11.96
C GLU A 103 -26.82 14.02 12.82
N VAL A 104 -27.06 13.86 14.11
CA VAL A 104 -26.09 13.31 15.07
C VAL A 104 -25.73 11.87 14.69
N ILE A 105 -24.42 11.50 14.75
CA ILE A 105 -23.95 10.14 14.44
C ILE A 105 -23.23 9.56 15.66
N THR A 106 -23.54 8.30 15.97
CA THR A 106 -22.92 7.56 17.06
C THR A 106 -21.96 6.50 16.52
N CYS A 107 -20.74 6.47 17.04
CA CYS A 107 -19.79 5.39 16.78
C CYS A 107 -20.27 4.10 17.45
N THR A 108 -20.52 3.04 16.69
CA THR A 108 -21.07 1.79 17.23
C THR A 108 -20.12 1.07 18.19
N ALA A 109 -18.80 1.18 17.97
CA ALA A 109 -17.81 0.50 18.79
C ALA A 109 -17.44 1.25 20.09
N LYS A 110 -17.54 2.59 20.12
CA LYS A 110 -17.13 3.41 21.28
C LYS A 110 -18.30 4.12 21.97
N GLY A 111 -19.49 4.12 21.39
CA GLY A 111 -20.63 4.88 21.90
C GLY A 111 -20.43 6.41 21.81
N THR A 112 -19.35 6.88 21.22
CA THR A 112 -19.09 8.32 21.07
C THR A 112 -20.13 8.94 20.16
N VAL A 113 -20.76 10.03 20.63
CA VAL A 113 -21.74 10.80 19.88
C VAL A 113 -21.03 11.98 19.23
N PHE A 114 -21.21 12.11 17.92
CA PHE A 114 -20.70 13.21 17.11
C PHE A 114 -21.86 14.15 16.76
N GLU A 115 -21.74 15.40 17.17
CA GLU A 115 -22.73 16.43 16.87
C GLU A 115 -22.97 16.60 15.36
N ALA A 116 -24.13 17.13 15.02
CA ALA A 116 -24.49 17.42 13.63
C ALA A 116 -23.48 18.39 12.99
N VAL A 117 -23.15 18.14 11.74
CA VAL A 117 -22.36 19.04 10.88
C VAL A 117 -23.06 19.22 9.53
N ALA A 118 -22.66 20.21 8.76
CA ALA A 118 -23.18 20.42 7.40
C ALA A 118 -23.01 19.15 6.55
N PRO A 119 -23.88 18.93 5.54
CA PRO A 119 -23.72 17.81 4.61
C PRO A 119 -22.33 17.79 3.96
N PRO A 120 -21.81 16.62 3.59
CA PRO A 120 -20.54 16.54 2.87
C PRO A 120 -20.60 17.28 1.54
N VAL A 121 -19.58 18.09 1.23
CA VAL A 121 -19.43 18.76 -0.06
C VAL A 121 -18.60 17.94 -1.05
N ALA A 122 -17.81 16.98 -0.53
CA ALA A 122 -17.00 16.06 -1.32
C ALA A 122 -16.80 14.74 -0.53
N ILE A 123 -16.57 13.66 -1.25
CA ILE A 123 -16.28 12.35 -0.66
C ILE A 123 -14.95 11.83 -1.23
N ILE A 124 -14.09 11.34 -0.35
CA ILE A 124 -12.88 10.59 -0.72
C ILE A 124 -13.10 9.15 -0.29
N MET A 125 -13.08 8.22 -1.22
CA MET A 125 -13.29 6.80 -0.97
C MET A 125 -12.07 5.98 -1.34
N ASP A 126 -11.75 5.00 -0.53
CA ASP A 126 -10.80 3.97 -0.94
C ASP A 126 -11.26 3.32 -2.24
N PHE A 127 -10.33 3.04 -3.11
CA PHE A 127 -10.55 2.51 -4.46
C PHE A 127 -11.32 1.19 -4.51
N PHE A 128 -11.31 0.42 -3.42
CA PHE A 128 -12.07 -0.82 -3.32
C PHE A 128 -13.46 -0.66 -2.69
N ALA A 129 -13.86 0.55 -2.32
CA ALA A 129 -15.18 0.85 -1.77
C ALA A 129 -16.23 1.08 -2.87
N TYR A 130 -16.26 0.22 -3.91
CA TYR A 130 -17.17 0.40 -5.06
C TYR A 130 -18.64 0.31 -4.69
N GLY A 131 -19.00 -0.54 -3.74
CA GLY A 131 -20.38 -0.63 -3.24
C GLY A 131 -20.88 0.67 -2.60
N GLU A 132 -20.01 1.35 -1.87
CA GLU A 132 -20.28 2.67 -1.28
C GLU A 132 -20.39 3.76 -2.35
N LEU A 133 -19.59 3.69 -3.42
CA LEU A 133 -19.72 4.58 -4.58
C LEU A 133 -21.08 4.38 -5.25
N GLN A 134 -21.50 3.14 -5.54
CA GLN A 134 -22.79 2.83 -6.13
C GLN A 134 -23.95 3.36 -5.26
N ALA A 135 -23.86 3.16 -3.93
CA ALA A 135 -24.84 3.69 -2.98
C ALA A 135 -24.88 5.23 -3.00
N THR A 136 -23.72 5.89 -3.07
CA THR A 136 -23.64 7.35 -3.19
C THR A 136 -24.34 7.83 -4.47
N ARG A 137 -24.04 7.19 -5.60
CA ARG A 137 -24.66 7.52 -6.89
C ARG A 137 -26.19 7.31 -6.88
N SER A 138 -26.65 6.27 -6.22
CA SER A 138 -28.08 6.00 -6.04
C SER A 138 -28.80 7.05 -5.19
N ILE A 139 -28.14 7.68 -4.21
CA ILE A 139 -28.75 8.63 -3.28
C ILE A 139 -28.64 10.07 -3.77
N THR A 140 -27.46 10.49 -4.24
CA THR A 140 -27.17 11.90 -4.60
C THR A 140 -26.75 12.09 -6.05
N GLY A 141 -26.73 11.04 -6.86
CA GLY A 141 -26.23 11.12 -8.23
C GLY A 141 -24.79 11.63 -8.26
N THR A 142 -24.54 12.64 -9.10
CA THR A 142 -23.23 13.30 -9.23
C THR A 142 -23.15 14.65 -8.51
N THR A 143 -24.18 15.00 -7.70
CA THR A 143 -24.24 16.29 -7.00
C THR A 143 -23.07 16.47 -6.04
N ILE A 144 -22.72 15.40 -5.31
CA ILE A 144 -21.54 15.37 -4.44
C ILE A 144 -20.46 14.58 -5.15
N PRO A 145 -19.30 15.20 -5.46
CA PRO A 145 -18.23 14.52 -6.16
C PRO A 145 -17.59 13.43 -5.29
N VAL A 146 -17.27 12.32 -5.93
CA VAL A 146 -16.53 11.21 -5.32
C VAL A 146 -15.15 11.10 -5.96
N THR A 147 -14.12 11.17 -5.13
CA THR A 147 -12.72 10.97 -5.53
C THR A 147 -12.22 9.66 -4.98
N ALA A 148 -11.73 8.79 -5.84
CA ALA A 148 -11.02 7.57 -5.42
C ALA A 148 -9.66 7.94 -4.80
N ILE A 149 -9.29 7.30 -3.69
CA ILE A 149 -7.91 7.29 -3.20
C ILE A 149 -7.31 5.91 -3.39
N VAL A 150 -6.12 5.85 -3.98
CA VAL A 150 -5.42 4.60 -4.31
C VAL A 150 -4.04 4.61 -3.65
N ALA A 151 -3.81 3.61 -2.81
CA ALA A 151 -2.49 3.35 -2.21
C ALA A 151 -1.61 2.60 -3.23
N SER A 152 -1.18 3.30 -4.28
CA SER A 152 -0.35 2.76 -5.37
C SER A 152 0.33 3.87 -6.16
N GLY A 153 1.38 3.51 -6.90
CA GLY A 153 1.89 4.30 -8.03
C GLY A 153 0.99 4.17 -9.26
N ALA A 154 1.15 5.09 -10.21
CA ALA A 154 0.33 5.14 -11.42
C ALA A 154 0.55 3.91 -12.33
N GLY A 155 1.77 3.42 -12.45
CA GLY A 155 2.09 2.28 -13.31
C GLY A 155 1.38 0.99 -12.90
N PRO A 156 1.54 0.50 -11.66
CA PRO A 156 0.79 -0.65 -11.16
C PRO A 156 -0.73 -0.46 -11.22
N MET A 157 -1.22 0.76 -10.93
CA MET A 157 -2.64 1.09 -11.04
C MET A 157 -3.16 0.93 -12.47
N ILE A 158 -2.42 1.41 -13.48
CA ILE A 158 -2.76 1.23 -14.88
C ILE A 158 -2.79 -0.25 -15.23
N GLN A 159 -1.75 -0.99 -14.86
CA GLN A 159 -1.63 -2.40 -15.23
C GLN A 159 -2.79 -3.24 -14.67
N LEU A 160 -3.17 -3.02 -13.42
CA LEU A 160 -4.18 -3.84 -12.74
C LEU A 160 -5.63 -3.43 -13.09
N PHE A 161 -5.88 -2.13 -13.26
CA PHE A 161 -7.24 -1.59 -13.32
C PHE A 161 -7.44 -0.59 -14.47
N GLY A 162 -6.39 -0.27 -15.22
CA GLY A 162 -6.48 0.66 -16.35
C GLY A 162 -7.04 -0.01 -17.59
N PRO A 163 -7.52 0.78 -18.57
CA PRO A 163 -7.96 0.26 -19.85
C PRO A 163 -6.78 -0.19 -20.71
N GLU A 164 -7.06 -1.07 -21.67
CA GLU A 164 -6.06 -1.61 -22.60
C GLU A 164 -5.36 -0.50 -23.41
N THR A 165 -6.05 0.59 -23.68
CA THR A 165 -5.51 1.75 -24.44
C THR A 165 -4.29 2.42 -23.79
N VAL A 166 -4.13 2.27 -22.49
CA VAL A 166 -2.96 2.77 -21.75
C VAL A 166 -2.05 1.64 -21.21
N GLY A 167 -2.29 0.40 -21.66
CA GLY A 167 -1.50 -0.78 -21.29
C GLY A 167 -2.03 -1.56 -20.09
N GLY A 168 -3.26 -1.25 -19.65
CA GLY A 168 -3.90 -1.93 -18.53
C GLY A 168 -4.55 -3.26 -18.91
N PHE A 169 -5.04 -3.96 -17.89
CA PHE A 169 -5.71 -5.26 -18.03
C PHE A 169 -7.08 -5.14 -18.73
N GLY A 170 -7.66 -3.93 -18.79
CA GLY A 170 -8.94 -3.64 -19.43
C GLY A 170 -10.15 -4.03 -18.58
N ASP A 171 -11.33 -3.95 -19.20
CA ASP A 171 -12.60 -4.28 -18.56
C ASP A 171 -12.77 -5.79 -18.40
N VAL A 172 -12.26 -6.32 -17.30
CA VAL A 172 -12.42 -7.73 -16.94
C VAL A 172 -13.89 -8.09 -16.70
N GLY A 173 -14.69 -7.14 -16.19
CA GLY A 173 -16.12 -7.32 -15.96
C GLY A 173 -16.88 -7.62 -17.24
N ALA A 174 -16.70 -6.81 -18.28
CA ALA A 174 -17.32 -7.02 -19.59
C ALA A 174 -16.88 -8.36 -20.21
N ARG A 175 -15.61 -8.75 -20.05
CA ARG A 175 -15.12 -10.07 -20.53
C ARG A 175 -15.77 -11.24 -19.79
N ILE A 176 -15.94 -11.13 -18.46
CA ILE A 176 -16.64 -12.13 -17.65
C ILE A 176 -18.09 -12.24 -18.12
N ASP A 177 -18.81 -11.12 -18.24
CA ASP A 177 -20.22 -11.10 -18.63
C ASP A 177 -20.43 -11.71 -20.02
N ALA A 178 -19.55 -11.41 -20.97
CA ALA A 178 -19.59 -11.99 -22.32
C ALA A 178 -19.38 -13.52 -22.31
N GLU A 179 -18.42 -14.02 -21.54
CA GLU A 179 -18.12 -15.44 -21.44
C GLU A 179 -19.21 -16.21 -20.69
N VAL A 180 -19.77 -15.63 -19.61
CA VAL A 180 -20.93 -16.18 -18.90
C VAL A 180 -22.16 -16.26 -19.82
N ALA A 181 -22.44 -15.20 -20.59
CA ALA A 181 -23.55 -15.20 -21.55
C ALA A 181 -23.37 -16.28 -22.63
N ARG A 182 -22.13 -16.56 -23.04
CA ARG A 182 -21.79 -17.59 -24.05
C ARG A 182 -21.88 -19.02 -23.51
N THR A 183 -21.50 -19.24 -22.24
CA THR A 183 -21.27 -20.59 -21.69
C THR A 183 -22.28 -21.03 -20.62
N GLY A 184 -22.95 -20.08 -19.97
CA GLY A 184 -23.81 -20.34 -18.79
C GLY A 184 -23.04 -20.75 -17.53
N ARG A 185 -21.70 -20.63 -17.51
CA ARG A 185 -20.86 -20.98 -16.36
C ARG A 185 -20.99 -19.99 -15.22
N ASP A 186 -20.53 -20.38 -14.04
CA ASP A 186 -20.47 -19.51 -12.87
C ASP A 186 -19.57 -18.28 -13.11
N PRO A 187 -20.05 -17.06 -12.81
CA PRO A 187 -19.28 -15.83 -13.04
C PRO A 187 -17.96 -15.77 -12.26
N ILE A 188 -17.89 -16.36 -11.06
CA ILE A 188 -16.68 -16.38 -10.26
C ILE A 188 -15.64 -17.30 -10.89
N GLU A 189 -16.04 -18.51 -11.29
CA GLU A 189 -15.14 -19.45 -11.99
C GLU A 189 -14.56 -18.83 -13.26
N VAL A 190 -15.43 -18.26 -14.10
CA VAL A 190 -15.01 -17.57 -15.33
C VAL A 190 -14.09 -16.40 -15.03
N GLY A 191 -14.40 -15.63 -13.99
CA GLY A 191 -13.62 -14.48 -13.58
C GLY A 191 -12.20 -14.85 -13.15
N GLU A 192 -12.07 -15.84 -12.28
CA GLU A 192 -10.75 -16.31 -11.83
C GLU A 192 -9.93 -16.90 -12.98
N GLU A 193 -10.55 -17.68 -13.85
CA GLU A 193 -9.90 -18.21 -15.05
C GLU A 193 -9.35 -17.09 -15.95
N LEU A 194 -10.15 -16.05 -16.22
CA LEU A 194 -9.75 -14.91 -17.03
C LEU A 194 -8.69 -14.03 -16.35
N PHE A 195 -8.76 -13.85 -15.04
CA PHE A 195 -7.80 -13.04 -14.28
C PHE A 195 -6.41 -13.70 -14.22
N TYR A 196 -6.37 -15.01 -13.98
CA TYR A 196 -5.10 -15.76 -13.91
C TYR A 196 -4.62 -16.29 -15.27
N ALA A 197 -5.33 -15.98 -16.36
CA ALA A 197 -4.92 -16.43 -17.69
C ALA A 197 -3.58 -15.83 -18.11
N VAL A 198 -2.58 -16.70 -18.27
CA VAL A 198 -1.25 -16.35 -18.77
C VAL A 198 -1.09 -16.92 -20.18
N LYS A 199 -0.79 -16.05 -21.16
CA LYS A 199 -0.67 -16.39 -22.58
C LYS A 199 0.74 -16.17 -23.14
N GLY A 200 1.68 -15.72 -22.31
CA GLY A 200 3.04 -15.35 -22.70
C GLY A 200 3.12 -14.00 -23.43
N ASN A 201 2.10 -13.16 -23.26
CA ASN A 201 2.08 -11.83 -23.85
C ASN A 201 3.04 -10.88 -23.13
N VAL A 202 3.56 -9.90 -23.88
CA VAL A 202 4.31 -8.79 -23.30
C VAL A 202 3.33 -7.69 -22.88
N VAL A 203 3.30 -7.41 -21.59
CA VAL A 203 2.57 -6.29 -21.00
C VAL A 203 3.44 -5.05 -21.09
N ARG A 204 2.87 -3.98 -21.63
CA ARG A 204 3.54 -2.68 -21.81
C ARG A 204 2.72 -1.58 -21.19
N VAL A 205 3.13 -1.13 -20.03
CA VAL A 205 2.58 0.06 -19.38
C VAL A 205 3.63 1.17 -19.52
N ARG A 206 3.20 2.31 -20.06
CA ARG A 206 4.10 3.45 -20.21
C ARG A 206 4.73 3.80 -18.86
N GLY A 207 6.05 3.76 -18.80
CA GLY A 207 6.81 4.09 -17.61
C GLY A 207 7.15 2.91 -16.69
N LEU A 208 6.60 1.73 -16.94
CA LEU A 208 7.09 0.49 -16.33
C LEU A 208 8.03 -0.25 -17.29
N PRO A 209 8.94 -1.09 -16.78
CA PRO A 209 9.65 -2.05 -17.62
C PRO A 209 8.66 -2.99 -18.32
N ASP A 210 8.96 -3.36 -19.58
CA ASP A 210 8.23 -4.40 -20.27
C ASP A 210 8.33 -5.72 -19.50
N MET A 211 7.20 -6.37 -19.24
CA MET A 211 7.10 -7.64 -18.51
C MET A 211 6.29 -8.66 -19.31
N TYR A 212 6.55 -9.95 -19.12
CA TYR A 212 5.59 -10.95 -19.56
C TYR A 212 4.39 -10.98 -18.61
N ASP A 213 3.23 -11.38 -19.08
CA ASP A 213 2.00 -11.49 -18.27
C ASP A 213 2.17 -12.44 -17.06
N HIS A 214 2.97 -13.52 -17.20
CA HIS A 214 3.27 -14.43 -16.10
C HIS A 214 4.10 -13.80 -14.97
N GLU A 215 4.83 -12.71 -15.23
CA GLU A 215 5.63 -12.03 -14.21
C GLU A 215 4.77 -11.34 -13.14
N SER A 216 3.47 -11.13 -13.39
CA SER A 216 2.50 -10.66 -12.40
C SER A 216 2.19 -11.71 -11.32
N PHE A 217 2.60 -12.96 -11.52
CA PHE A 217 2.37 -14.09 -10.61
C PHE A 217 3.69 -14.78 -10.22
N PRO A 218 4.59 -14.08 -9.50
CA PRO A 218 5.91 -14.60 -9.17
C PRO A 218 5.91 -15.69 -8.10
N GLN A 219 4.79 -15.87 -7.39
CA GLN A 219 4.65 -16.87 -6.34
C GLN A 219 3.44 -17.76 -6.58
N LYS A 220 3.57 -19.02 -6.19
CA LYS A 220 2.40 -19.85 -5.94
C LYS A 220 1.79 -19.40 -4.61
N LEU A 221 0.54 -19.00 -4.63
CA LEU A 221 -0.18 -18.50 -3.45
C LEU A 221 -1.50 -19.22 -3.28
N THR A 222 -1.89 -19.41 -2.02
CA THR A 222 -3.26 -19.83 -1.70
C THR A 222 -4.21 -18.68 -2.04
N PRO A 223 -5.28 -18.91 -2.84
CA PRO A 223 -6.23 -17.87 -3.19
C PRO A 223 -6.85 -17.20 -1.96
N LEU A 224 -6.80 -15.87 -1.90
CA LEU A 224 -7.38 -15.07 -0.82
C LEU A 224 -8.90 -14.91 -0.95
N GLY A 225 -9.46 -15.28 -2.11
CA GLY A 225 -10.85 -15.10 -2.49
C GLY A 225 -10.98 -14.76 -3.98
N PRO A 226 -12.17 -14.39 -4.47
CA PRO A 226 -12.39 -14.10 -5.89
C PRO A 226 -11.75 -12.76 -6.28
N ILE A 227 -10.49 -12.78 -6.67
CA ILE A 227 -9.71 -11.57 -7.06
C ILE A 227 -10.29 -10.89 -8.30
N SER A 228 -10.88 -11.64 -9.22
CA SER A 228 -11.58 -11.10 -10.38
C SER A 228 -12.70 -10.12 -10.00
N THR A 229 -13.38 -10.36 -8.87
CA THR A 229 -14.40 -9.44 -8.33
C THR A 229 -13.78 -8.11 -7.92
N VAL A 230 -12.60 -8.14 -7.29
CA VAL A 230 -11.84 -6.94 -6.90
C VAL A 230 -11.35 -6.19 -8.15
N ALA A 231 -10.84 -6.91 -9.15
CA ALA A 231 -10.38 -6.32 -10.40
C ALA A 231 -11.54 -5.63 -11.16
N ARG A 232 -12.72 -6.27 -11.23
CA ARG A 232 -13.93 -5.68 -11.80
C ARG A 232 -14.37 -4.43 -11.03
N ALA A 233 -14.42 -4.50 -9.70
CA ALA A 233 -14.81 -3.36 -8.88
C ALA A 233 -13.84 -2.19 -9.03
N GLY A 234 -12.54 -2.45 -9.07
CA GLY A 234 -11.51 -1.44 -9.27
C GLY A 234 -11.61 -0.76 -10.64
N TYR A 235 -11.77 -1.52 -11.72
CA TYR A 235 -11.98 -0.95 -13.05
C TYR A 235 -13.22 -0.04 -13.09
N ASN A 236 -14.35 -0.52 -12.57
CA ASN A 236 -15.59 0.26 -12.53
C ASN A 236 -15.44 1.51 -11.66
N PHE A 237 -14.75 1.41 -10.53
CA PHE A 237 -14.50 2.58 -9.68
C PHE A 237 -13.68 3.64 -10.42
N LEU A 238 -12.63 3.23 -11.15
CA LEU A 238 -11.83 4.14 -11.97
C LEU A 238 -12.68 4.87 -13.01
N GLU A 239 -13.61 4.13 -13.63
CA GLU A 239 -14.51 4.71 -14.64
C GLU A 239 -15.59 5.63 -14.03
N ASP A 240 -16.14 5.31 -12.86
CA ASP A 240 -17.28 6.02 -12.27
C ASP A 240 -16.88 7.22 -11.38
N ALA A 241 -15.70 7.22 -10.76
CA ALA A 241 -15.25 8.29 -9.88
C ALA A 241 -15.02 9.62 -10.64
N ASP A 242 -15.35 10.76 -10.02
CA ASP A 242 -15.12 12.09 -10.58
C ASP A 242 -13.65 12.50 -10.53
N GLY A 243 -12.94 12.06 -9.49
CA GLY A 243 -11.52 12.30 -9.28
C GLY A 243 -10.75 11.03 -8.92
N LEU A 244 -9.42 11.10 -9.04
CA LEU A 244 -8.48 10.07 -8.61
C LEU A 244 -7.33 10.72 -7.85
N ILE A 245 -7.08 10.27 -6.62
CA ILE A 245 -5.88 10.57 -5.84
C ILE A 245 -5.00 9.33 -5.83
N LEU A 246 -3.81 9.43 -6.41
CA LEU A 246 -2.74 8.47 -6.25
C LEU A 246 -1.85 8.93 -5.08
N THR A 247 -1.59 8.06 -4.11
CA THR A 247 -0.76 8.40 -2.94
C THR A 247 0.73 8.33 -3.25
N THR A 248 1.07 8.65 -4.49
CA THR A 248 2.42 8.65 -5.04
C THR A 248 3.03 10.05 -5.07
N SER A 249 4.34 10.13 -5.31
CA SER A 249 5.05 11.38 -5.54
C SER A 249 5.60 11.45 -6.96
N LYS A 250 5.83 12.66 -7.49
CA LYS A 250 6.46 12.82 -8.80
C LYS A 250 7.88 12.25 -8.85
N ALA A 251 8.58 12.21 -7.73
CA ALA A 251 9.91 11.59 -7.65
C ALA A 251 9.87 10.07 -7.91
N TYR A 252 8.80 9.38 -7.48
CA TYR A 252 8.57 7.97 -7.83
C TYR A 252 8.12 7.81 -9.28
N GLU A 253 7.29 8.71 -9.78
CA GLU A 253 6.63 8.65 -11.10
C GLU A 253 7.50 9.20 -12.26
N THR A 254 8.81 8.99 -12.22
CA THR A 254 9.76 9.59 -13.19
C THR A 254 9.54 9.14 -14.64
N SER A 255 8.74 8.11 -14.88
CA SER A 255 8.74 7.33 -16.12
C SER A 255 7.51 7.51 -17.01
N GLY A 256 6.57 8.39 -16.66
CA GLY A 256 5.46 8.77 -17.53
C GLY A 256 4.13 8.02 -17.32
N SER A 257 4.02 7.09 -16.37
CA SER A 257 2.78 6.41 -16.00
C SER A 257 1.73 7.38 -15.47
N LEU A 258 2.14 8.29 -14.59
CA LEU A 258 1.27 9.33 -14.04
C LEU A 258 0.66 10.18 -15.17
N ARG A 259 1.47 10.61 -16.11
CA ARG A 259 0.98 11.40 -17.26
C ARG A 259 0.01 10.62 -18.12
N ALA A 260 0.25 9.35 -18.39
CA ALA A 260 -0.66 8.51 -19.15
C ALA A 260 -2.03 8.38 -18.46
N MET A 261 -2.05 8.20 -17.12
CA MET A 261 -3.29 8.16 -16.34
C MET A 261 -4.00 9.53 -16.32
N GLN A 262 -3.26 10.62 -16.17
CA GLN A 262 -3.81 11.97 -16.20
C GLN A 262 -4.46 12.28 -17.56
N ASP A 263 -3.78 12.01 -18.66
CA ASP A 263 -4.28 12.25 -20.02
C ASP A 263 -5.55 11.42 -20.30
N TYR A 264 -5.52 10.11 -19.98
CA TYR A 264 -6.69 9.24 -20.13
C TYR A 264 -7.93 9.74 -19.38
N ARG A 265 -7.75 10.17 -18.13
CA ARG A 265 -8.87 10.66 -17.33
C ARG A 265 -9.32 12.05 -17.75
N LEU A 266 -8.40 12.91 -18.19
CA LEU A 266 -8.70 14.25 -18.67
C LEU A 266 -9.57 14.22 -19.93
N GLU A 267 -9.33 13.29 -20.86
CA GLU A 267 -10.18 13.06 -22.05
C GLU A 267 -11.63 12.77 -21.68
N LYS A 268 -11.89 12.23 -20.48
CA LYS A 268 -13.21 11.98 -19.91
C LYS A 268 -13.73 13.11 -19.02
N GLY A 269 -13.05 14.25 -18.97
CA GLY A 269 -13.40 15.39 -18.10
C GLY A 269 -13.12 15.18 -16.62
N LYS A 270 -12.35 14.12 -16.26
CA LYS A 270 -12.02 13.72 -14.88
C LYS A 270 -10.61 14.13 -14.51
N ALA A 271 -10.38 14.38 -13.20
CA ALA A 271 -9.07 14.82 -12.69
C ALA A 271 -8.30 13.67 -12.02
N THR A 272 -6.97 13.73 -12.10
CA THR A 272 -6.06 12.82 -11.37
C THR A 272 -4.97 13.65 -10.67
N PHE A 273 -4.77 13.37 -9.40
CA PHE A 273 -3.82 14.07 -8.52
C PHE A 273 -2.80 13.08 -7.95
N ALA A 274 -1.53 13.47 -7.93
CA ALA A 274 -0.47 12.74 -7.25
C ALA A 274 -0.23 13.41 -5.89
N ILE A 275 -0.95 12.95 -4.85
CA ILE A 275 -0.87 13.53 -3.49
C ILE A 275 -0.08 12.57 -2.59
N GLY A 276 1.22 12.64 -2.68
CA GLY A 276 2.14 11.82 -1.90
C GLY A 276 3.57 12.36 -1.88
N PRO A 277 4.43 11.79 -1.03
CA PRO A 277 4.19 10.58 -0.23
C PRO A 277 3.24 10.84 0.95
N THR A 278 2.35 9.87 1.21
CA THR A 278 1.44 9.90 2.35
C THR A 278 2.11 9.29 3.61
N LEU A 279 3.18 9.95 4.06
CA LEU A 279 3.96 9.59 5.24
C LEU A 279 3.58 10.48 6.44
N PRO A 280 3.81 10.01 7.70
CA PRO A 280 3.64 10.85 8.88
C PRO A 280 4.43 12.16 8.81
N LEU A 281 3.93 13.20 9.48
CA LEU A 281 4.57 14.53 9.47
C LEU A 281 6.05 14.51 9.90
N GLN A 282 6.38 13.64 10.85
CA GLN A 282 7.72 13.54 11.43
C GLN A 282 8.66 12.61 10.65
N TYR A 283 8.20 12.03 9.55
CA TYR A 283 8.97 10.99 8.86
C TYR A 283 10.33 11.50 8.36
N ALA A 284 10.35 12.66 7.76
CA ALA A 284 11.57 13.28 7.24
C ALA A 284 12.58 13.66 8.34
N SER A 285 12.13 13.92 9.57
CA SER A 285 13.01 14.23 10.71
C SER A 285 13.54 13.01 11.45
N GLY A 286 13.07 11.80 11.12
CA GLY A 286 13.38 10.57 11.83
C GLY A 286 12.79 10.48 13.25
N ALA A 287 11.97 11.44 13.66
CA ALA A 287 11.36 11.50 15.00
C ALA A 287 10.12 10.57 15.10
N ILE A 288 10.26 9.34 14.64
CA ILE A 288 9.19 8.34 14.65
C ILE A 288 9.21 7.56 15.97
N SER A 289 8.05 7.45 16.61
CA SER A 289 7.89 6.69 17.87
C SER A 289 8.07 5.19 17.66
N ASN A 290 8.76 4.52 18.61
CA ASN A 290 8.80 3.06 18.72
C ASN A 290 7.45 2.44 19.16
N ARG A 291 6.43 3.25 19.38
CA ARG A 291 5.07 2.85 19.81
C ARG A 291 5.06 1.99 21.09
N GLY A 292 6.06 2.15 21.96
CA GLY A 292 6.22 1.40 23.21
C GLY A 292 6.87 0.02 23.03
N ASP A 293 7.44 -0.26 21.86
CA ASP A 293 8.21 -1.49 21.64
C ASP A 293 9.68 -1.29 22.04
N ASP A 294 9.93 -1.39 23.34
CA ASP A 294 11.26 -1.19 23.93
C ASP A 294 12.22 -2.33 23.57
N ALA A 295 11.71 -3.50 23.24
CA ALA A 295 12.53 -4.65 22.84
C ALA A 295 13.16 -4.42 21.45
N VAL A 296 12.37 -3.94 20.48
CA VAL A 296 12.90 -3.53 19.16
C VAL A 296 13.89 -2.39 19.31
N ALA A 297 13.57 -1.38 20.13
CA ALA A 297 14.46 -0.24 20.34
C ALA A 297 15.80 -0.67 20.95
N SER A 298 15.78 -1.54 21.97
CA SER A 298 16.98 -2.09 22.61
C SER A 298 17.81 -2.95 21.65
N PHE A 299 17.15 -3.77 20.82
CA PHE A 299 17.83 -4.56 19.80
C PHE A 299 18.55 -3.67 18.79
N LEU A 300 17.89 -2.66 18.26
CA LEU A 300 18.49 -1.74 17.29
C LEU A 300 19.64 -0.94 17.89
N ALA A 301 19.53 -0.51 19.15
CA ALA A 301 20.62 0.17 19.87
C ALA A 301 21.85 -0.73 20.05
N ASP A 302 21.67 -2.01 20.49
CA ASP A 302 22.75 -2.99 20.59
C ASP A 302 23.43 -3.22 19.23
N LYS A 303 22.63 -3.33 18.15
CA LYS A 303 23.23 -3.57 16.82
C LYS A 303 23.94 -2.33 16.29
N LEU A 304 23.43 -1.13 16.56
CA LEU A 304 24.12 0.11 16.22
C LEU A 304 25.47 0.23 16.91
N GLU A 305 25.54 -0.10 18.20
CA GLU A 305 26.79 -0.07 18.97
C GLU A 305 27.82 -1.11 18.46
N ARG A 306 27.36 -2.33 18.17
CA ARG A 306 28.25 -3.46 17.82
C ARG A 306 28.63 -3.54 16.37
N PHE A 307 27.77 -3.12 15.46
CA PHE A 307 27.94 -3.30 14.02
C PHE A 307 27.95 -1.97 13.24
N GLY A 308 27.64 -0.86 13.91
CA GLY A 308 27.60 0.46 13.30
C GLY A 308 26.31 0.80 12.58
N GLU A 309 26.27 1.98 11.95
CA GLU A 309 25.15 2.46 11.17
C GLU A 309 24.89 1.58 9.94
N LYS A 310 23.59 1.51 9.55
CA LYS A 310 23.15 0.83 8.31
C LYS A 310 23.52 -0.65 8.24
N SER A 311 23.73 -1.28 9.41
CA SER A 311 24.17 -2.68 9.52
C SER A 311 23.02 -3.69 9.60
N VAL A 312 21.80 -3.27 9.94
CA VAL A 312 20.64 -4.15 10.16
C VAL A 312 19.81 -4.25 8.88
N LEU A 313 19.43 -5.48 8.53
CA LEU A 313 18.43 -5.76 7.52
C LEU A 313 17.06 -5.94 8.19
N PHE A 314 16.08 -5.12 7.83
CA PHE A 314 14.68 -5.34 8.18
C PHE A 314 14.02 -6.24 7.14
N MET A 315 13.23 -7.23 7.56
CA MET A 315 12.51 -8.15 6.70
C MET A 315 11.02 -8.16 7.07
N SER A 316 10.14 -7.96 6.08
CA SER A 316 8.69 -8.07 6.28
C SER A 316 7.94 -8.28 4.98
N PHE A 317 6.96 -9.19 4.98
CA PHE A 317 6.06 -9.47 3.85
C PHE A 317 4.68 -8.82 4.01
N GLY A 318 4.52 -7.87 4.94
CA GLY A 318 3.24 -7.21 5.22
C GLY A 318 2.30 -8.10 6.04
N THR A 319 0.98 -7.85 5.89
CA THR A 319 -0.05 -8.46 6.74
C THR A 319 -1.05 -9.32 5.97
N VAL A 320 -0.96 -9.35 4.64
CA VAL A 320 -1.99 -9.97 3.76
C VAL A 320 -1.49 -11.25 3.11
N MET A 321 -0.19 -11.34 2.86
CA MET A 321 0.41 -12.47 2.12
C MET A 321 1.53 -13.11 2.92
N TRP A 322 1.71 -14.42 2.66
CA TRP A 322 2.75 -15.22 3.28
C TRP A 322 3.31 -16.22 2.25
N PRO A 323 4.64 -16.45 2.18
CA PRO A 323 5.20 -17.41 1.25
C PRO A 323 4.80 -18.85 1.61
N GLU A 324 4.39 -19.63 0.61
CA GLU A 324 4.14 -21.07 0.81
C GLU A 324 5.45 -21.85 1.05
N SER A 325 6.55 -21.40 0.45
CA SER A 325 7.88 -22.01 0.58
C SER A 325 8.64 -21.45 1.78
N LEU A 326 8.30 -21.93 2.98
CA LEU A 326 8.98 -21.51 4.22
C LEU A 326 10.47 -21.89 4.21
N ASP A 327 10.86 -22.96 3.53
CA ASP A 327 12.25 -23.37 3.34
C ASP A 327 13.11 -22.29 2.67
N TYR A 328 12.52 -21.43 1.81
CA TYR A 328 13.23 -20.29 1.23
C TYR A 328 13.41 -19.15 2.24
N VAL A 329 12.42 -18.95 3.12
CA VAL A 329 12.56 -17.98 4.23
C VAL A 329 13.65 -18.45 5.21
N GLU A 330 13.65 -19.74 5.56
CA GLU A 330 14.69 -20.33 6.40
C GLU A 330 16.07 -20.15 5.78
N GLU A 331 16.21 -20.41 4.46
CA GLU A 331 17.48 -20.27 3.76
C GLU A 331 18.02 -18.84 3.79
N VAL A 332 17.15 -17.84 3.54
CA VAL A 332 17.53 -16.43 3.63
C VAL A 332 17.99 -16.06 5.05
N ILE A 333 17.30 -16.54 6.07
CA ILE A 333 17.69 -16.33 7.48
C ILE A 333 19.04 -17.01 7.78
N GLU A 334 19.24 -18.21 7.28
CA GLU A 334 20.50 -18.96 7.45
C GLU A 334 21.68 -18.23 6.80
N CYS A 335 21.52 -17.70 5.59
CA CYS A 335 22.52 -16.86 4.94
C CYS A 335 22.87 -15.61 5.75
N MET A 336 21.85 -14.93 6.34
CA MET A 336 22.10 -13.78 7.21
C MET A 336 22.92 -14.14 8.44
N ILE A 337 22.63 -15.29 9.08
CA ILE A 337 23.39 -15.78 10.24
C ILE A 337 24.82 -16.15 9.83
N GLU A 338 25.00 -16.88 8.72
CA GLU A 338 26.30 -17.29 8.19
C GLU A 338 27.20 -16.07 7.93
N LYS A 339 26.66 -15.06 7.29
CA LYS A 339 27.40 -13.83 6.95
C LYS A 339 27.42 -12.80 8.06
N LYS A 340 26.95 -13.13 9.25
CA LYS A 340 26.88 -12.22 10.42
C LYS A 340 26.22 -10.88 10.05
N LEU A 341 25.06 -10.95 9.37
CA LEU A 341 24.23 -9.79 9.04
C LEU A 341 23.11 -9.69 10.09
N PRO A 342 23.09 -8.67 10.96
CA PRO A 342 22.01 -8.48 11.91
C PRO A 342 20.68 -8.22 11.20
N PHE A 343 19.57 -8.74 11.75
CA PHE A 343 18.27 -8.58 11.11
C PHE A 343 17.10 -8.54 12.10
N ILE A 344 16.01 -7.90 11.67
CA ILE A 344 14.69 -8.00 12.29
C ILE A 344 13.75 -8.64 11.27
N PHE A 345 13.05 -9.70 11.65
CA PHE A 345 12.01 -10.30 10.83
C PHE A 345 10.64 -10.12 11.48
N CYS A 346 9.80 -9.28 10.84
CA CYS A 346 8.40 -9.07 11.22
C CYS A 346 7.49 -9.96 10.36
N TYR A 347 6.94 -11.04 10.95
CA TYR A 347 6.05 -11.99 10.28
C TYR A 347 4.58 -11.75 10.70
N ALA A 348 4.05 -10.61 10.27
CA ALA A 348 2.77 -10.06 10.72
C ALA A 348 1.52 -10.69 10.08
N PHE A 349 1.67 -11.66 9.16
CA PHE A 349 0.53 -12.39 8.62
C PHE A 349 -0.12 -13.21 9.75
N PRO A 350 -1.47 -13.15 9.95
CA PRO A 350 -2.12 -13.75 11.13
C PRO A 350 -1.86 -15.25 11.32
N ALA A 351 -1.80 -16.00 10.22
CA ALA A 351 -1.54 -17.44 10.24
C ALA A 351 -0.06 -17.81 10.06
N ALA A 352 0.87 -16.82 10.08
CA ALA A 352 2.29 -17.10 9.97
C ALA A 352 2.80 -17.81 11.23
N GLU A 353 3.47 -18.92 11.02
CA GLU A 353 4.17 -19.67 12.05
C GLU A 353 5.58 -19.97 11.57
N LEU A 354 6.54 -19.90 12.48
CA LEU A 354 7.94 -20.26 12.22
C LEU A 354 8.27 -21.57 12.95
N PRO A 355 9.05 -22.46 12.34
CA PRO A 355 9.50 -23.67 13.00
C PRO A 355 10.30 -23.36 14.28
N GLU A 356 10.07 -24.10 15.35
CA GLU A 356 10.77 -23.92 16.64
C GLU A 356 12.31 -24.02 16.48
N ALA A 357 12.78 -24.90 15.61
CA ALA A 357 14.19 -25.05 15.31
C ALA A 357 14.80 -23.77 14.69
N LEU A 358 14.05 -23.08 13.82
CA LEU A 358 14.47 -21.81 13.25
C LEU A 358 14.52 -20.71 14.32
N ILE A 359 13.49 -20.63 15.17
CA ILE A 359 13.44 -19.66 16.28
C ILE A 359 14.66 -19.86 17.20
N ALA A 360 14.91 -21.09 17.65
CA ALA A 360 16.05 -21.40 18.50
C ALA A 360 17.40 -21.07 17.82
N LYS A 361 17.53 -21.29 16.52
CA LYS A 361 18.73 -20.96 15.74
C LYS A 361 18.97 -19.46 15.68
N VAL A 362 17.90 -18.67 15.45
CA VAL A 362 17.96 -17.20 15.43
C VAL A 362 18.37 -16.67 16.80
N GLU A 363 17.74 -17.13 17.87
CA GLU A 363 18.05 -16.74 19.25
C GLU A 363 19.51 -17.06 19.62
N ALA A 364 19.97 -18.29 19.32
CA ALA A 364 21.34 -18.72 19.59
C ALA A 364 22.39 -17.88 18.81
N SER A 365 22.05 -17.37 17.65
CA SER A 365 22.95 -16.53 16.85
C SER A 365 23.21 -15.16 17.48
N GLY A 366 22.25 -14.64 18.25
CA GLY A 366 22.25 -13.27 18.77
C GLY A 366 22.22 -12.17 17.69
N LEU A 367 21.93 -12.54 16.42
CA LEU A 367 21.93 -11.64 15.28
C LEU A 367 20.51 -11.21 14.85
N GLY A 368 19.50 -12.05 15.12
CA GLY A 368 18.14 -11.84 14.66
C GLY A 368 17.18 -11.47 15.79
N TYR A 369 16.15 -10.70 15.45
CA TYR A 369 14.97 -10.44 16.26
C TYR A 369 13.70 -10.82 15.48
N LEU A 370 12.90 -11.71 16.05
CA LEU A 370 11.67 -12.22 15.44
C LEU A 370 10.46 -11.63 16.14
N SER A 371 9.49 -11.09 15.39
CA SER A 371 8.26 -10.54 15.96
C SER A 371 7.06 -10.71 15.05
N LYS A 372 5.89 -11.01 15.64
CA LYS A 372 4.59 -11.01 14.97
C LYS A 372 4.14 -9.61 14.57
N TRP A 373 4.64 -8.58 15.25
CA TRP A 373 4.39 -7.17 14.94
C TRP A 373 5.61 -6.34 15.32
N ALA A 374 5.91 -5.33 14.52
CA ALA A 374 7.00 -4.41 14.79
C ALA A 374 6.67 -3.00 14.28
N PRO A 375 7.18 -1.94 14.92
CA PRO A 375 6.97 -0.56 14.50
C PRO A 375 7.80 -0.23 13.25
N GLN A 376 7.36 -0.71 12.08
CA GLN A 376 8.08 -0.66 10.80
C GLN A 376 8.66 0.72 10.48
N GLN A 377 7.91 1.79 10.68
CA GLN A 377 8.39 3.16 10.41
C GLN A 377 9.55 3.55 11.32
N TYR A 378 9.49 3.18 12.60
CA TYR A 378 10.59 3.39 13.54
C TYR A 378 11.84 2.60 13.12
N ILE A 379 11.65 1.33 12.76
CA ILE A 379 12.76 0.48 12.30
C ILE A 379 13.42 1.07 11.07
N LEU A 380 12.62 1.45 10.05
CA LEU A 380 13.14 1.99 8.79
C LEU A 380 13.87 3.33 8.98
N THR A 381 13.43 4.19 9.90
CA THR A 381 14.08 5.48 10.16
C THR A 381 15.22 5.39 11.19
N HIS A 382 15.46 4.21 11.78
CA HIS A 382 16.52 4.05 12.78
C HIS A 382 17.91 3.99 12.11
N PRO A 383 18.95 4.66 12.64
CA PRO A 383 20.29 4.70 12.04
C PRO A 383 20.94 3.33 11.79
N ALA A 384 20.61 2.31 12.61
CA ALA A 384 21.09 0.96 12.42
C ALA A 384 20.54 0.29 11.16
N THR A 385 19.35 0.69 10.66
CA THR A 385 18.69 0.00 9.54
C THR A 385 19.33 0.41 8.21
N GLY A 386 19.88 -0.56 7.53
CA GLY A 386 20.56 -0.36 6.25
C GLY A 386 19.79 -0.86 5.03
N TRP A 387 18.97 -1.89 5.19
CA TRP A 387 18.28 -2.57 4.10
C TRP A 387 16.89 -3.04 4.51
N TYR A 388 16.01 -3.11 3.52
CA TYR A 388 14.66 -3.64 3.71
C TYR A 388 14.36 -4.76 2.71
N LEU A 389 14.29 -6.01 3.19
CA LEU A 389 13.76 -7.12 2.41
C LEU A 389 12.23 -7.09 2.49
N THR A 390 11.60 -6.87 1.35
CA THR A 390 10.17 -6.53 1.29
C THR A 390 9.46 -7.23 0.15
N HIS A 391 8.16 -7.51 0.35
CA HIS A 391 7.27 -7.94 -0.73
C HIS A 391 6.95 -6.83 -1.76
N CYS A 392 7.43 -5.61 -1.56
CA CYS A 392 7.19 -4.45 -2.41
C CYS A 392 5.72 -3.96 -2.46
N GLY A 393 4.91 -4.22 -1.42
CA GLY A 393 3.61 -3.56 -1.26
C GLY A 393 3.79 -2.06 -1.04
N TRP A 394 2.86 -1.25 -1.58
CA TRP A 394 2.99 0.21 -1.69
C TRP A 394 3.40 0.92 -0.40
N GLY A 395 2.77 0.57 0.74
CA GLY A 395 3.10 1.20 2.03
C GLY A 395 4.56 1.02 2.43
N GLY A 396 5.09 -0.23 2.30
CA GLY A 396 6.49 -0.53 2.59
C GLY A 396 7.46 0.18 1.65
N VAL A 397 7.14 0.24 0.36
CA VAL A 397 7.93 0.96 -0.66
C VAL A 397 8.03 2.45 -0.32
N THR A 398 6.89 3.09 -0.07
CA THR A 398 6.85 4.52 0.25
C THR A 398 7.60 4.84 1.55
N GLU A 399 7.47 4.00 2.57
CA GLU A 399 8.18 4.16 3.84
C GLU A 399 9.69 3.95 3.68
N ALA A 400 10.13 2.96 2.93
CA ALA A 400 11.54 2.72 2.68
C ALA A 400 12.21 3.86 1.88
N LEU A 401 11.55 4.33 0.82
CA LEU A 401 12.02 5.47 0.03
C LEU A 401 12.09 6.74 0.87
N GLY A 402 11.05 7.00 1.69
CA GLY A 402 11.03 8.16 2.58
C GLY A 402 12.10 8.11 3.69
N ALA A 403 12.51 6.90 4.12
CA ALA A 403 13.58 6.70 5.10
C ALA A 403 14.99 6.66 4.48
N GLY A 404 15.13 6.68 3.15
CA GLY A 404 16.41 6.52 2.49
C GLY A 404 16.99 5.10 2.59
N VAL A 405 16.13 4.07 2.73
CA VAL A 405 16.53 2.66 2.90
C VAL A 405 16.34 1.91 1.58
N PRO A 406 17.40 1.42 0.94
CA PRO A 406 17.32 0.60 -0.26
C PRO A 406 16.69 -0.77 0.04
N MET A 407 16.08 -1.36 -1.00
CA MET A 407 15.25 -2.55 -0.83
C MET A 407 15.85 -3.80 -1.47
N ILE A 408 15.47 -4.95 -0.92
CA ILE A 408 15.63 -6.27 -1.55
C ILE A 408 14.20 -6.75 -1.81
N ALA A 409 13.84 -6.89 -3.08
CA ALA A 409 12.47 -7.13 -3.51
C ALA A 409 12.18 -8.63 -3.62
N TRP A 410 11.15 -9.08 -2.90
CA TRP A 410 10.59 -10.44 -2.97
C TRP A 410 9.08 -10.35 -3.19
N PRO A 411 8.63 -10.03 -4.41
CA PRO A 411 7.23 -9.77 -4.71
C PRO A 411 6.36 -11.03 -4.71
N PHE A 412 5.06 -10.87 -4.39
CA PHE A 412 4.07 -11.96 -4.37
C PHE A 412 3.02 -11.82 -5.47
N MET A 413 2.22 -10.76 -5.48
CA MET A 413 1.18 -10.50 -6.50
C MET A 413 0.68 -9.04 -6.42
N GLY A 414 -0.31 -8.71 -7.23
CA GLY A 414 -0.93 -7.39 -7.27
C GLY A 414 0.03 -6.33 -7.82
N ASP A 415 0.17 -5.22 -7.10
CA ASP A 415 1.10 -4.13 -7.45
C ASP A 415 2.58 -4.48 -7.24
N GLN A 416 2.85 -5.50 -6.42
CA GLN A 416 4.20 -5.81 -5.93
C GLN A 416 5.20 -6.18 -7.01
N PRO A 417 4.91 -7.06 -8.01
CA PRO A 417 5.84 -7.35 -9.09
C PRO A 417 6.18 -6.13 -9.95
N HIS A 418 5.21 -5.24 -10.15
CA HIS A 418 5.39 -4.02 -10.92
C HIS A 418 6.19 -2.98 -10.15
N ASN A 419 5.94 -2.85 -8.84
CA ASN A 419 6.77 -2.04 -7.95
C ASN A 419 8.21 -2.56 -7.90
N ALA A 420 8.41 -3.87 -7.76
CA ALA A 420 9.74 -4.48 -7.74
C ALA A 420 10.52 -4.21 -9.05
N ALA A 421 9.87 -4.40 -10.19
CA ALA A 421 10.47 -4.11 -11.50
C ALA A 421 10.80 -2.62 -11.67
N HIS A 422 9.89 -1.71 -11.27
CA HIS A 422 10.12 -0.27 -11.34
C HIS A 422 11.27 0.17 -10.43
N LEU A 423 11.31 -0.32 -9.20
CA LEU A 423 12.36 -0.03 -8.23
C LEU A 423 13.73 -0.53 -8.67
N SER A 424 13.80 -1.74 -9.22
CA SER A 424 15.09 -2.34 -9.63
C SER A 424 15.60 -1.80 -10.97
N GLU A 425 14.71 -1.63 -11.96
CA GLU A 425 15.11 -1.28 -13.33
C GLU A 425 15.12 0.23 -13.59
N ASN A 426 14.07 0.93 -13.18
CA ASN A 426 13.94 2.36 -13.49
C ASN A 426 14.57 3.25 -12.42
N LEU A 427 14.22 3.02 -11.15
CA LEU A 427 14.67 3.87 -10.04
C LEU A 427 16.05 3.49 -9.51
N LYS A 428 16.52 2.27 -9.76
CA LYS A 428 17.77 1.74 -9.18
C LYS A 428 17.81 1.88 -7.65
N ALA A 429 16.70 1.52 -7.03
CA ALA A 429 16.44 1.63 -5.59
C ALA A 429 16.34 0.25 -4.90
N ALA A 430 16.37 -0.85 -5.66
CA ALA A 430 16.23 -2.20 -5.15
C ALA A 430 17.05 -3.22 -5.92
N ILE A 431 17.31 -4.36 -5.25
CA ILE A 431 17.75 -5.62 -5.88
C ILE A 431 16.54 -6.56 -5.87
N GLU A 432 16.12 -7.07 -7.03
CA GLU A 432 15.03 -8.03 -7.12
C GLU A 432 15.56 -9.46 -7.06
N LEU A 433 15.01 -10.25 -6.12
CA LEU A 433 15.30 -11.68 -6.01
C LEU A 433 14.53 -12.45 -7.09
N VAL A 434 15.22 -13.35 -7.78
CA VAL A 434 14.63 -14.21 -8.81
C VAL A 434 14.44 -15.64 -8.33
N GLU A 435 15.43 -16.20 -7.61
CA GLU A 435 15.41 -17.60 -7.19
C GLU A 435 14.35 -17.90 -6.10
N VAL A 436 13.82 -16.87 -5.44
CA VAL A 436 12.71 -16.99 -4.48
C VAL A 436 11.33 -17.18 -5.14
N ARG A 437 11.26 -17.10 -6.46
CA ARG A 437 10.02 -17.27 -7.23
C ARG A 437 9.58 -18.73 -7.25
N THR A 438 8.24 -18.96 -7.22
CA THR A 438 7.66 -20.30 -7.09
C THR A 438 6.47 -20.51 -8.03
N GLY A 439 6.04 -21.76 -8.17
CA GLY A 439 4.90 -22.13 -9.02
C GLY A 439 5.21 -22.06 -10.51
N GLU A 440 4.26 -22.50 -11.32
CA GLU A 440 4.42 -22.62 -12.78
C GLU A 440 4.81 -21.30 -13.44
N HIS A 441 4.20 -20.19 -13.00
CA HIS A 441 4.42 -18.87 -13.60
C HIS A 441 5.70 -18.22 -13.07
N GLY A 442 5.99 -18.36 -11.78
CA GLY A 442 7.18 -17.78 -11.15
C GLY A 442 8.49 -18.37 -11.65
N LEU A 443 8.49 -19.64 -12.09
CA LEU A 443 9.68 -20.30 -12.64
C LEU A 443 9.96 -19.96 -14.12
N LYS A 444 9.07 -19.24 -14.81
CA LYS A 444 9.30 -18.79 -16.19
C LYS A 444 10.30 -17.61 -16.24
N PRO A 445 11.01 -17.43 -17.37
CA PRO A 445 12.03 -16.38 -17.49
C PRO A 445 11.43 -14.97 -17.45
N LEU A 446 12.15 -14.05 -16.82
CA LEU A 446 11.82 -12.62 -16.82
C LEU A 446 12.11 -11.99 -18.17
N ARG A 447 11.23 -11.11 -18.64
CA ARG A 447 11.38 -10.39 -19.93
C ARG A 447 12.63 -9.52 -19.97
N ARG A 448 12.92 -8.81 -18.87
CA ARG A 448 13.95 -7.78 -18.80
C ARG A 448 15.39 -8.30 -18.80
N ASN A 449 15.64 -9.53 -18.36
CA ASN A 449 17.02 -10.07 -18.25
C ASN A 449 17.15 -11.55 -18.64
N GLY A 450 16.03 -12.23 -18.98
CA GLY A 450 16.01 -13.64 -19.37
C GLY A 450 16.28 -14.63 -18.23
N ARG A 451 16.46 -14.18 -16.99
CA ARG A 451 16.67 -15.05 -15.83
C ARG A 451 15.38 -15.80 -15.50
N ALA A 452 15.52 -17.08 -15.16
CA ALA A 452 14.45 -17.94 -14.67
C ALA A 452 14.89 -18.56 -13.34
N ALA A 453 13.98 -18.66 -12.39
CA ALA A 453 14.25 -19.31 -11.11
C ALA A 453 14.46 -20.81 -11.31
N LYS A 454 15.44 -21.39 -10.65
CA LYS A 454 15.75 -22.83 -10.66
C LYS A 454 14.77 -23.67 -9.82
N GLY A 455 14.02 -23.01 -8.93
CA GLY A 455 13.05 -23.65 -8.04
C GLY A 455 13.70 -24.54 -6.97
N THR A 456 14.89 -24.19 -6.51
CA THR A 456 15.61 -24.98 -5.51
C THR A 456 16.14 -24.11 -4.38
N ARG A 457 16.14 -24.64 -3.15
CA ARG A 457 16.70 -23.98 -1.96
C ARG A 457 18.18 -23.59 -2.17
N ALA A 458 18.98 -24.44 -2.82
CA ALA A 458 20.38 -24.15 -3.13
C ALA A 458 20.57 -22.90 -4.02
N ALA A 459 19.66 -22.69 -4.99
CA ALA A 459 19.71 -21.51 -5.83
C ALA A 459 19.35 -20.23 -5.05
N VAL A 460 18.40 -20.30 -4.13
CA VAL A 460 18.07 -19.21 -3.21
C VAL A 460 19.30 -18.86 -2.35
N HIS A 461 19.98 -19.88 -1.83
CA HIS A 461 21.24 -19.72 -1.07
C HIS A 461 22.29 -18.96 -1.88
N GLU A 462 22.62 -19.45 -3.09
CA GLU A 462 23.60 -18.82 -3.98
C GLU A 462 23.25 -17.35 -4.29
N GLU A 463 21.98 -17.11 -4.66
CA GLU A 463 21.52 -15.75 -4.99
C GLU A 463 21.64 -14.84 -3.77
N PHE A 464 21.16 -15.27 -2.60
CA PHE A 464 21.12 -14.41 -1.44
C PHE A 464 22.51 -14.13 -0.83
N LEU A 465 23.43 -15.08 -0.91
CA LEU A 465 24.85 -14.82 -0.58
C LEU A 465 25.43 -13.74 -1.50
N GLY A 466 25.18 -13.83 -2.81
CA GLY A 466 25.59 -12.79 -3.76
C GLY A 466 24.96 -11.43 -3.45
N VAL A 467 23.67 -11.40 -3.04
CA VAL A 467 23.00 -10.18 -2.60
C VAL A 467 23.68 -9.59 -1.35
N ILE A 468 24.08 -10.42 -0.37
CA ILE A 468 24.80 -9.92 0.80
C ILE A 468 26.15 -9.30 0.42
N GLU A 469 26.85 -9.85 -0.58
CA GLU A 469 28.08 -9.27 -1.11
C GLU A 469 27.80 -7.95 -1.84
N ASP A 470 26.79 -7.90 -2.70
CA ASP A 470 26.34 -6.72 -3.43
C ASP A 470 26.00 -5.56 -2.48
N ILE A 471 25.21 -5.82 -1.42
CA ILE A 471 24.78 -4.78 -0.47
C ILE A 471 25.91 -4.23 0.40
N ARG A 472 27.00 -4.98 0.55
CA ARG A 472 28.22 -4.56 1.25
C ARG A 472 29.25 -3.91 0.33
N GLY A 473 29.07 -4.06 -0.97
CA GLY A 473 29.98 -3.58 -2.02
C GLY A 473 29.58 -2.25 -2.66
N ALA A 474 30.21 -1.95 -3.79
CA ALA A 474 29.99 -0.74 -4.56
C ALA A 474 28.52 -0.60 -5.03
N LYS A 475 27.91 -1.70 -5.47
CA LYS A 475 26.50 -1.72 -5.91
C LYS A 475 25.55 -1.29 -4.80
N GLY A 476 25.78 -1.75 -3.56
CA GLY A 476 24.99 -1.32 -2.41
C GLY A 476 25.15 0.16 -2.10
N ALA A 477 26.36 0.71 -2.27
CA ALA A 477 26.61 2.14 -2.10
C ALA A 477 25.88 2.98 -3.17
N GLU A 478 25.85 2.54 -4.43
CA GLU A 478 25.15 3.21 -5.53
C GLU A 478 23.63 3.23 -5.30
N LEU A 479 23.04 2.07 -4.95
CA LEU A 479 21.61 1.97 -4.63
C LEU A 479 21.23 2.88 -3.45
N ARG A 480 22.07 2.93 -2.44
CA ARG A 480 21.87 3.79 -1.27
C ARG A 480 21.89 5.27 -1.65
N ALA A 481 22.88 5.71 -2.41
CA ALA A 481 22.97 7.09 -2.87
C ALA A 481 21.72 7.51 -3.66
N THR A 482 21.21 6.61 -4.49
CA THR A 482 19.95 6.83 -5.24
C THR A 482 18.76 6.99 -4.30
N VAL A 483 18.59 6.08 -3.33
CA VAL A 483 17.45 6.11 -2.42
C VAL A 483 17.52 7.30 -1.45
N GLU A 484 18.71 7.68 -1.01
CA GLU A 484 18.92 8.90 -0.20
C GLU A 484 18.56 10.18 -0.98
N SER A 485 18.87 10.23 -2.29
CA SER A 485 18.44 11.33 -3.16
C SER A 485 16.91 11.36 -3.29
N LEU A 486 16.25 10.21 -3.52
CA LEU A 486 14.79 10.11 -3.58
C LEU A 486 14.13 10.50 -2.25
N SER A 487 14.73 10.11 -1.12
CA SER A 487 14.26 10.52 0.22
C SER A 487 14.29 12.03 0.38
N GLY A 488 15.34 12.69 -0.12
CA GLY A 488 15.42 14.14 -0.13
C GLY A 488 14.32 14.81 -0.95
N GLU A 489 13.94 14.24 -2.09
CA GLU A 489 12.80 14.73 -2.89
C GLU A 489 11.46 14.46 -2.19
N TYR A 490 11.31 13.30 -1.53
CA TYR A 490 10.13 12.98 -0.73
C TYR A 490 9.91 13.97 0.42
N ALA A 491 11.00 14.37 1.09
CA ALA A 491 10.93 15.36 2.17
C ALA A 491 10.39 16.71 1.68
N LYS A 492 10.79 17.14 0.47
CA LYS A 492 10.37 18.42 -0.14
C LYS A 492 8.95 18.41 -0.70
N ALA A 493 8.35 17.23 -0.93
CA ALA A 493 7.04 17.14 -1.60
C ALA A 493 5.91 17.91 -0.88
N TRP A 494 6.06 18.14 0.43
CA TRP A 494 5.10 18.85 1.27
C TRP A 494 5.54 20.27 1.68
N ASP A 495 6.64 20.80 1.14
CA ASP A 495 7.02 22.20 1.30
C ASP A 495 6.00 23.13 0.62
N GLU A 496 6.11 24.45 0.82
CA GLU A 496 5.16 25.44 0.28
C GLU A 496 4.97 25.34 -1.24
N GLU A 497 6.03 25.07 -1.98
CA GLU A 497 6.03 24.86 -3.43
C GLU A 497 6.18 23.38 -3.81
N GLY A 498 6.02 22.49 -2.84
CA GLY A 498 6.17 21.04 -3.04
C GLY A 498 5.02 20.44 -3.84
N ASP A 499 5.35 19.45 -4.66
CA ASP A 499 4.41 18.81 -5.58
C ASP A 499 3.14 18.30 -4.91
N ALA A 500 3.28 17.59 -3.78
CA ALA A 500 2.13 17.02 -3.07
C ALA A 500 1.21 18.11 -2.49
N LYS A 501 1.79 19.20 -1.98
CA LYS A 501 1.03 20.33 -1.47
C LYS A 501 0.26 21.04 -2.57
N LEU A 502 0.90 21.31 -3.71
CA LEU A 502 0.24 21.94 -4.87
C LEU A 502 -0.88 21.05 -5.43
N GLU A 503 -0.68 19.74 -5.51
CA GLU A 503 -1.70 18.79 -5.95
C GLU A 503 -2.88 18.71 -4.96
N LEU A 504 -2.62 18.80 -3.64
CA LEU A 504 -3.66 18.87 -2.61
C LEU A 504 -4.49 20.16 -2.77
N GLN A 505 -3.85 21.30 -2.99
CA GLN A 505 -4.52 22.58 -3.21
C GLN A 505 -5.35 22.55 -4.51
N ALA A 506 -4.85 21.95 -5.58
CA ALA A 506 -5.59 21.74 -6.82
C ALA A 506 -6.82 20.85 -6.62
N PHE A 507 -6.70 19.77 -5.84
CA PHE A 507 -7.82 18.93 -5.44
C PHE A 507 -8.88 19.72 -4.66
N LEU A 508 -8.47 20.47 -3.63
CA LEU A 508 -9.37 21.31 -2.83
C LEU A 508 -10.11 22.32 -3.69
N LYS A 509 -9.43 23.02 -4.57
CA LYS A 509 -10.03 23.99 -5.50
C LYS A 509 -11.03 23.34 -6.44
N ARG A 510 -10.74 22.13 -6.94
CA ARG A 510 -11.59 21.43 -7.90
C ARG A 510 -12.86 20.85 -7.30
N PHE A 511 -12.80 20.29 -6.09
CA PHE A 511 -13.86 19.47 -5.54
C PHE A 511 -14.49 19.98 -4.24
N VAL A 512 -13.79 20.81 -3.47
CA VAL A 512 -14.24 21.26 -2.14
C VAL A 512 -14.64 22.73 -2.14
N LEU A 513 -13.79 23.60 -2.68
CA LEU A 513 -13.94 25.07 -2.64
C LEU A 513 -14.70 25.59 -3.87
N ARG A 514 -15.82 24.95 -4.22
CA ARG A 514 -16.62 25.40 -5.37
C ARG A 514 -17.28 26.74 -5.03
N GLU A 515 -17.01 27.75 -5.83
CA GLU A 515 -17.73 29.03 -5.82
C GLU A 515 -19.14 28.88 -6.38
#